data_f0facf916d953902ec8815a5959fefcf
#
_entry.id   f0facf916d953902ec8815a5959fefcf
#
_cell.length_a   1.000
_cell.length_b   1.000
_cell.length_c   1.000
_cell.angle_alpha   90.00
_cell.angle_beta   90.00
_cell.angle_gamma   90.00
#
_symmetry.space_group_name_H-M   'P 1'
#
loop_
_entity.id
_entity.type
_entity.pdbx_description
1 polymer ?
#
loop_
_entity_poly.entity_id
_entity_poly.type
_entity_poly.pdbx_seq_one_letter_code
_entity_poly.pdbx_strand_id
1 'polypeptide(L)'
;LRRSILLNLALITLLIGASGCGNRNRAAEQLTKDTQGAQKFDSNLTFNNVTLEQANDKGQLWWRVKAKQAVYAKDQKNATVEEPKGELFQDGKPVFKIEAQRSDIQQDGKSIVLKGQITAIDIRDGSVLKGNELEWRPTEDVLIIRNGFNGDHKQVQLAAKEGRFLTRTRRVDLTGQIVAQVKEPSLQMRGERLTWLIQDQKLNSDRPIQIDRYENKQITDRGSADQSEVDLKAKIVTLRQNARIALKQSNTQINGNALAWNIDQKTLSASEPITIVNSAQQVTLTANQGEMQIDQQVADLSGNVRGVGEKNQSRLSADRVKWFLATQQFEANGNVSYQQNNPPFSIAGPQASGKLDTQQVAVNGGQEGGRVELQITPQGLGR
;
A
#
# COMPACT_ATOMS: atom_id res chain seq x y z
N LEU A 1 -69.76 -2.58 6.65
CA LEU A 1 -71.00 -2.46 7.46
C LEU A 1 -70.66 -1.60 8.67
N ARG A 2 -71.10 -0.38 8.63
CA ARG A 2 -72.23 0.22 9.33
C ARG A 2 -72.02 0.41 10.83
N ARG A 3 -71.97 1.73 11.15
CA ARG A 3 -72.85 2.52 12.02
C ARG A 3 -72.52 2.44 13.51
N SER A 4 -72.65 3.44 14.37
CA SER A 4 -73.21 4.81 14.34
C SER A 4 -72.95 5.37 15.78
N ILE A 5 -72.58 6.66 15.92
CA ILE A 5 -73.38 7.76 16.54
C ILE A 5 -73.74 7.60 18.04
N LEU A 6 -73.37 8.56 18.87
CA LEU A 6 -74.04 9.68 19.55
C LEU A 6 -73.22 10.11 20.75
N LEU A 7 -72.66 11.29 20.85
CA LEU A 7 -73.32 12.54 21.34
C LEU A 7 -73.93 12.43 22.77
N ASN A 8 -73.26 13.10 23.72
CA ASN A 8 -73.99 13.79 24.78
C ASN A 8 -73.20 15.03 25.31
N LEU A 9 -73.88 16.11 25.14
CA LEU A 9 -73.71 17.49 25.60
C LEU A 9 -74.18 17.58 27.05
N ALA A 10 -73.40 18.16 27.96
CA ALA A 10 -74.02 18.74 29.17
C ALA A 10 -73.22 19.98 29.59
N LEU A 11 -73.85 21.04 29.44
CA LEU A 11 -73.66 22.42 29.82
C LEU A 11 -73.95 22.60 31.33
N ILE A 12 -73.14 23.36 32.08
CA ILE A 12 -73.55 24.17 33.25
C ILE A 12 -72.45 25.18 33.53
N THR A 13 -72.61 26.39 33.15
CA THR A 13 -72.83 27.73 33.77
C THR A 13 -71.95 28.12 34.98
N LEU A 14 -71.12 29.12 34.72
CA LEU A 14 -71.08 30.50 35.25
C LEU A 14 -71.04 30.68 36.76
N LEU A 15 -69.86 31.20 37.23
CA LEU A 15 -69.94 32.25 38.29
C LEU A 15 -68.74 33.24 38.09
N ILE A 16 -69.17 34.48 37.95
CA ILE A 16 -68.39 35.71 37.79
C ILE A 16 -67.83 36.09 39.15
N GLY A 17 -66.56 36.40 39.16
CA GLY A 17 -65.91 37.10 40.29
C GLY A 17 -64.82 38.00 39.74
N ALA A 18 -65.12 39.25 39.66
CA ALA A 18 -64.27 40.32 39.12
C ALA A 18 -63.19 40.73 40.14
N SER A 19 -62.21 41.37 39.57
CA SER A 19 -61.25 42.35 40.13
C SER A 19 -59.85 41.85 40.41
N GLY A 20 -58.95 42.29 39.56
CA GLY A 20 -57.49 42.21 39.69
C GLY A 20 -56.78 42.73 38.44
N CYS A 21 -57.10 43.92 37.95
CA CYS A 21 -56.17 44.66 37.08
C CYS A 21 -54.92 44.99 37.80
N GLY A 22 -53.80 44.42 37.42
CA GLY A 22 -52.48 44.82 37.91
C GLY A 22 -51.42 43.85 37.52
N ASN A 23 -50.64 44.19 36.50
CA ASN A 23 -49.25 43.68 36.33
C ASN A 23 -49.01 42.42 35.50
N ARG A 24 -49.83 42.09 34.53
CA ARG A 24 -49.45 41.08 33.52
C ARG A 24 -48.46 41.60 32.47
N ASN A 25 -48.38 42.89 32.25
CA ASN A 25 -47.43 43.47 31.27
C ASN A 25 -45.99 43.60 31.80
N ARG A 26 -45.79 43.71 33.11
CA ARG A 26 -44.41 43.80 33.64
C ARG A 26 -43.67 42.47 33.64
N ALA A 27 -44.34 41.35 33.83
CA ALA A 27 -43.71 40.05 33.76
C ALA A 27 -43.39 39.63 32.31
N ALA A 28 -44.24 39.98 31.36
CA ALA A 28 -44.00 39.80 29.94
C ALA A 28 -42.94 40.74 29.38
N GLU A 29 -42.90 42.02 29.87
CA GLU A 29 -41.85 42.97 29.55
C GLU A 29 -40.50 42.61 30.22
N GLN A 30 -40.50 42.04 31.41
CA GLN A 30 -39.28 41.53 32.03
C GLN A 30 -38.77 40.27 31.33
N LEU A 31 -39.64 39.33 30.96
CA LEU A 31 -39.27 38.19 30.17
C LEU A 31 -38.78 38.56 28.75
N THR A 32 -39.37 39.59 28.12
CA THR A 32 -38.87 40.10 26.83
C THR A 32 -37.61 40.95 27.00
N LYS A 33 -37.40 41.65 28.12
CA LYS A 33 -36.16 42.33 28.44
C LYS A 33 -35.06 41.35 28.82
N ASP A 34 -35.38 40.29 29.55
CA ASP A 34 -34.42 39.22 29.87
C ASP A 34 -34.08 38.36 28.65
N THR A 35 -35.02 38.19 27.71
CA THR A 35 -34.72 37.52 26.39
C THR A 35 -34.06 38.47 25.37
N GLN A 36 -34.28 39.80 25.46
CA GLN A 36 -33.51 40.79 24.69
C GLN A 36 -32.18 41.18 25.33
N GLY A 37 -32.01 40.86 26.58
CA GLY A 37 -30.77 40.89 27.33
C GLY A 37 -29.97 39.58 27.23
N ALA A 38 -30.26 38.70 26.27
CA ALA A 38 -29.28 37.75 25.75
C ALA A 38 -28.18 38.58 25.09
N GLN A 39 -27.37 39.21 25.97
CA GLN A 39 -26.14 39.87 25.66
C GLN A 39 -25.39 38.96 24.64
N LYS A 40 -25.09 39.49 23.48
CA LYS A 40 -23.93 39.04 22.73
C LYS A 40 -22.80 38.99 23.75
N PHE A 41 -22.48 37.81 24.24
CA PHE A 41 -21.29 37.61 25.06
C PHE A 41 -20.11 38.08 24.20
N ASP A 42 -19.60 39.24 24.50
CA ASP A 42 -18.43 39.84 23.83
C ASP A 42 -17.11 39.18 24.28
N SER A 43 -17.23 38.05 24.98
CA SER A 43 -16.13 37.24 25.51
C SER A 43 -16.21 35.80 25.02
N ASN A 44 -15.07 35.18 24.81
CA ASN A 44 -14.97 33.75 24.55
C ASN A 44 -15.51 32.95 25.74
N LEU A 45 -16.31 31.92 25.52
CA LEU A 45 -16.72 30.97 26.54
C LEU A 45 -15.61 29.95 26.78
N THR A 46 -15.13 29.88 28.03
CA THR A 46 -14.09 28.95 28.44
C THR A 46 -14.63 27.92 29.41
N PHE A 47 -14.41 26.65 29.11
CA PHE A 47 -14.75 25.53 29.97
C PHE A 47 -13.48 24.76 30.35
N ASN A 48 -13.33 24.41 31.62
CA ASN A 48 -12.21 23.63 32.13
C ASN A 48 -12.65 22.22 32.49
N ASN A 49 -11.79 21.21 32.26
CA ASN A 49 -12.05 19.81 32.55
C ASN A 49 -13.38 19.31 31.94
N VAL A 50 -13.58 19.57 30.65
CA VAL A 50 -14.83 19.36 29.95
C VAL A 50 -14.79 18.05 29.12
N THR A 51 -15.96 17.42 28.99
CA THR A 51 -16.17 16.36 28.00
C THR A 51 -17.03 16.90 26.88
N LEU A 52 -16.55 16.81 25.63
CA LEU A 52 -17.25 17.20 24.42
C LEU A 52 -17.61 15.95 23.64
N GLU A 53 -18.85 15.93 23.12
CA GLU A 53 -19.38 14.81 22.34
C GLU A 53 -20.14 15.33 21.14
N GLN A 54 -20.09 14.57 20.05
CA GLN A 54 -20.93 14.79 18.88
C GLN A 54 -21.55 13.47 18.43
N ALA A 55 -22.83 13.53 18.12
CA ALA A 55 -23.60 12.40 17.59
C ALA A 55 -24.31 12.78 16.29
N ASN A 56 -24.74 11.79 15.54
CA ASN A 56 -25.63 11.95 14.39
C ASN A 56 -27.09 12.12 14.86
N ASP A 57 -28.01 12.34 13.90
CA ASP A 57 -29.44 12.52 14.16
C ASP A 57 -30.13 11.30 14.81
N LYS A 58 -29.45 10.13 14.77
CA LYS A 58 -29.92 8.89 15.42
C LYS A 58 -29.34 8.72 16.84
N GLY A 59 -28.61 9.70 17.36
CA GLY A 59 -27.95 9.63 18.65
C GLY A 59 -26.70 8.76 18.71
N GLN A 60 -26.17 8.31 17.58
CA GLN A 60 -24.94 7.53 17.53
C GLN A 60 -23.74 8.48 17.57
N LEU A 61 -22.84 8.24 18.52
CA LEU A 61 -21.64 9.06 18.68
C LEU A 61 -20.74 8.98 17.45
N TRP A 62 -20.18 10.11 17.06
CA TRP A 62 -19.12 10.27 16.08
C TRP A 62 -17.76 10.41 16.73
N TRP A 63 -17.70 11.17 17.85
CA TRP A 63 -16.51 11.31 18.66
C TRP A 63 -16.90 11.77 20.07
N ARG A 64 -16.02 11.47 21.01
CA ARG A 64 -16.06 11.92 22.42
C ARG A 64 -14.65 12.27 22.84
N VAL A 65 -14.42 13.47 23.32
CA VAL A 65 -13.12 13.92 23.82
C VAL A 65 -13.25 14.56 25.19
N LYS A 66 -12.36 14.22 26.10
CA LYS A 66 -12.09 14.91 27.35
C LYS A 66 -10.98 15.91 27.11
N ALA A 67 -11.10 17.10 27.64
CA ALA A 67 -10.15 18.17 27.46
C ALA A 67 -9.85 18.89 28.76
N LYS A 68 -8.62 19.38 28.91
CA LYS A 68 -8.23 20.25 29.99
C LYS A 68 -8.97 21.58 29.92
N GLN A 69 -9.08 22.13 28.70
CA GLN A 69 -9.79 23.37 28.45
C GLN A 69 -10.43 23.35 27.05
N ALA A 70 -11.60 23.95 26.94
CA ALA A 70 -12.25 24.26 25.67
C ALA A 70 -12.63 25.73 25.63
N VAL A 71 -12.22 26.44 24.58
CA VAL A 71 -12.51 27.85 24.34
C VAL A 71 -13.34 27.99 23.09
N TYR A 72 -14.59 28.42 23.23
CA TYR A 72 -15.47 28.71 22.09
C TYR A 72 -15.23 30.13 21.61
N ALA A 73 -15.12 30.32 20.30
CA ALA A 73 -15.06 31.63 19.69
C ALA A 73 -16.35 32.44 19.94
N LYS A 74 -16.28 33.76 19.81
CA LYS A 74 -17.43 34.67 20.02
C LYS A 74 -18.67 34.30 19.18
N ASP A 75 -18.48 33.76 17.99
CA ASP A 75 -19.53 33.28 17.12
C ASP A 75 -20.08 31.92 17.52
N GLN A 76 -19.50 31.27 18.52
CA GLN A 76 -19.82 29.95 19.04
C GLN A 76 -19.76 28.81 17.97
N LYS A 77 -19.24 29.11 16.79
CA LYS A 77 -19.16 28.13 15.67
C LYS A 77 -17.94 27.23 15.74
N ASN A 78 -16.90 27.66 16.42
CA ASN A 78 -15.65 26.93 16.53
C ASN A 78 -15.21 26.87 17.97
N ALA A 79 -14.67 25.73 18.40
CA ALA A 79 -14.03 25.56 19.68
C ALA A 79 -12.59 25.13 19.50
N THR A 80 -11.69 25.76 20.23
CA THR A 80 -10.31 25.29 20.40
C THR A 80 -10.22 24.52 21.71
N VAL A 81 -9.62 23.33 21.64
CA VAL A 81 -9.57 22.39 22.75
C VAL A 81 -8.11 22.04 23.04
N GLU A 82 -7.73 22.14 24.32
CA GLU A 82 -6.38 21.84 24.79
C GLU A 82 -6.30 20.43 25.39
N GLU A 83 -5.22 19.70 25.05
CA GLU A 83 -4.92 18.35 25.51
C GLU A 83 -6.10 17.39 25.35
N PRO A 84 -6.72 17.30 24.13
CA PRO A 84 -7.83 16.39 23.89
C PRO A 84 -7.37 14.93 23.97
N LYS A 85 -8.15 14.11 24.72
CA LYS A 85 -8.02 12.66 24.81
C LYS A 85 -9.39 12.05 24.67
N GLY A 86 -9.54 11.04 23.81
CA GLY A 86 -10.88 10.50 23.62
C GLY A 86 -10.96 9.37 22.61
N GLU A 87 -12.14 9.26 22.02
CA GLU A 87 -12.49 8.17 21.14
C GLU A 87 -13.21 8.70 19.88
N LEU A 88 -12.89 8.09 18.74
CA LEU A 88 -13.60 8.26 17.48
C LEU A 88 -14.49 7.03 17.26
N PHE A 89 -15.68 7.25 16.74
CA PHE A 89 -16.71 6.23 16.61
C PHE A 89 -17.12 6.02 15.14
N GLN A 90 -17.47 4.79 14.82
CA GLN A 90 -18.10 4.38 13.56
C GLN A 90 -19.35 3.57 13.91
N ASP A 91 -20.52 3.95 13.37
CA ASP A 91 -21.81 3.31 13.68
C ASP A 91 -22.08 3.20 15.20
N GLY A 92 -21.69 4.25 15.97
CA GLY A 92 -21.84 4.29 17.42
C GLY A 92 -20.88 3.40 18.22
N LYS A 93 -19.93 2.72 17.56
CA LYS A 93 -18.88 1.89 18.21
C LYS A 93 -17.54 2.59 18.14
N PRO A 94 -16.77 2.60 19.24
CA PRO A 94 -15.45 3.21 19.22
C PRO A 94 -14.50 2.40 18.31
N VAL A 95 -13.74 3.10 17.46
CA VAL A 95 -12.79 2.53 16.52
C VAL A 95 -11.37 3.02 16.74
N PHE A 96 -11.20 4.25 17.25
CA PHE A 96 -9.90 4.79 17.62
C PHE A 96 -9.92 5.42 19.01
N LYS A 97 -8.82 5.25 19.73
CA LYS A 97 -8.43 6.12 20.85
C LYS A 97 -7.47 7.18 20.33
N ILE A 98 -7.69 8.43 20.73
CA ILE A 98 -6.90 9.57 20.26
C ILE A 98 -6.35 10.40 21.40
N GLU A 99 -5.15 10.96 21.18
CA GLU A 99 -4.55 11.98 22.01
C GLU A 99 -3.86 13.01 21.11
N ALA A 100 -3.91 14.29 21.50
CA ALA A 100 -3.21 15.37 20.81
C ALA A 100 -2.90 16.53 21.77
N GLN A 101 -2.09 17.49 21.32
CA GLN A 101 -1.84 18.72 22.09
C GLN A 101 -3.02 19.68 21.99
N ARG A 102 -3.67 19.74 20.83
CA ARG A 102 -4.77 20.66 20.56
C ARG A 102 -5.77 20.05 19.58
N SER A 103 -7.01 20.54 19.61
CA SER A 103 -8.02 20.26 18.61
C SER A 103 -8.80 21.50 18.25
N ASP A 104 -9.19 21.60 16.97
CA ASP A 104 -10.19 22.55 16.49
C ASP A 104 -11.46 21.77 16.14
N ILE A 105 -12.57 22.13 16.74
CA ILE A 105 -13.87 21.49 16.58
C ILE A 105 -14.82 22.51 15.96
N GLN A 106 -15.47 22.15 14.84
CA GLN A 106 -16.53 22.94 14.23
C GLN A 106 -17.88 22.61 14.88
N GLN A 107 -18.74 23.61 15.04
CA GLN A 107 -20.04 23.45 15.70
C GLN A 107 -20.96 22.44 15.01
N ASP A 108 -20.84 22.27 13.68
CA ASP A 108 -21.62 21.27 12.96
C ASP A 108 -21.18 19.84 13.23
N GLY A 109 -20.05 19.67 13.95
CA GLY A 109 -19.51 18.37 14.37
C GLY A 109 -19.11 17.44 13.24
N LYS A 110 -19.18 17.89 11.98
CA LYS A 110 -18.89 17.05 10.81
C LYS A 110 -17.43 16.63 10.71
N SER A 111 -16.54 17.38 11.36
CA SER A 111 -15.15 17.00 11.47
C SER A 111 -14.56 17.46 12.81
N ILE A 112 -13.53 16.73 13.26
CA ILE A 112 -12.65 17.13 14.33
C ILE A 112 -11.22 17.13 13.82
N VAL A 113 -10.49 18.24 13.99
CA VAL A 113 -9.09 18.39 13.59
C VAL A 113 -8.22 18.44 14.83
N LEU A 114 -7.36 17.42 14.96
CA LEU A 114 -6.34 17.33 16.01
C LEU A 114 -5.02 17.90 15.48
N LYS A 115 -4.25 18.57 16.35
CA LYS A 115 -2.97 19.21 16.02
C LYS A 115 -1.91 18.94 17.08
N GLY A 116 -0.69 18.72 16.64
CA GLY A 116 0.51 18.55 17.46
C GLY A 116 0.59 17.20 18.19
N GLN A 117 1.67 16.48 17.95
CA GLN A 117 2.03 15.19 18.59
C GLN A 117 0.86 14.21 18.72
N ILE A 118 0.16 13.98 17.61
CA ILE A 118 -1.03 13.15 17.59
C ILE A 118 -0.66 11.68 17.70
N THR A 119 -1.41 10.95 18.52
CA THR A 119 -1.44 9.49 18.56
C THR A 119 -2.88 9.02 18.41
N ALA A 120 -3.13 8.16 17.43
CA ALA A 120 -4.40 7.47 17.23
C ALA A 120 -4.15 5.95 17.24
N ILE A 121 -4.87 5.24 18.09
CA ILE A 121 -4.75 3.78 18.26
C ILE A 121 -6.03 3.14 17.73
N ASP A 122 -5.91 2.32 16.68
CA ASP A 122 -7.02 1.49 16.20
C ASP A 122 -7.28 0.38 17.25
N ILE A 123 -8.40 0.42 17.91
CA ILE A 123 -8.72 -0.52 18.99
C ILE A 123 -9.01 -1.95 18.50
N ARG A 124 -9.23 -2.12 17.19
CA ARG A 124 -9.57 -3.42 16.57
C ARG A 124 -8.33 -4.31 16.41
N ASP A 125 -7.13 -3.74 16.23
CA ASP A 125 -5.90 -4.50 15.99
C ASP A 125 -4.66 -3.93 16.70
N GLY A 126 -4.81 -2.82 17.43
CA GLY A 126 -3.73 -2.16 18.16
C GLY A 126 -2.77 -1.33 17.27
N SER A 127 -3.11 -1.10 16.00
CA SER A 127 -2.30 -0.23 15.13
C SER A 127 -2.19 1.17 15.71
N VAL A 128 -0.97 1.72 15.66
CA VAL A 128 -0.68 3.08 16.17
C VAL A 128 -0.38 3.98 14.98
N LEU A 129 -1.16 5.05 14.86
CA LEU A 129 -0.97 6.09 13.84
C LEU A 129 -0.50 7.37 14.55
N LYS A 130 0.51 8.03 13.97
CA LYS A 130 1.09 9.28 14.49
C LYS A 130 1.21 10.31 13.39
N GLY A 131 1.13 11.58 13.76
CA GLY A 131 1.29 12.71 12.85
C GLY A 131 1.19 14.05 13.57
N ASN A 132 1.23 15.13 12.79
CA ASN A 132 1.14 16.49 13.35
C ASN A 132 -0.23 17.14 13.11
N GLU A 133 -1.01 16.63 12.15
CA GLU A 133 -2.39 17.02 11.89
C GLU A 133 -3.20 15.79 11.56
N LEU A 134 -4.35 15.62 12.24
CA LEU A 134 -5.29 14.53 11.99
C LEU A 134 -6.70 15.11 11.88
N GLU A 135 -7.40 14.77 10.81
CA GLU A 135 -8.80 15.12 10.59
C GLU A 135 -9.64 13.84 10.57
N TRP A 136 -10.65 13.78 11.44
CA TRP A 136 -11.67 12.73 11.42
C TRP A 136 -12.94 13.24 10.77
N ARG A 137 -13.44 12.55 9.75
CA ARG A 137 -14.71 12.81 9.05
C ARG A 137 -15.64 11.62 9.23
N PRO A 138 -16.50 11.61 10.23
CA PRO A 138 -17.34 10.45 10.56
C PRO A 138 -18.33 10.08 9.45
N THR A 139 -18.85 11.06 8.72
CA THR A 139 -19.79 10.83 7.62
C THR A 139 -19.16 10.16 6.39
N GLU A 140 -17.84 10.28 6.24
CA GLU A 140 -17.07 9.66 5.16
C GLU A 140 -16.34 8.39 5.65
N ASP A 141 -16.40 8.06 6.96
CA ASP A 141 -15.61 6.99 7.59
C ASP A 141 -14.10 7.11 7.28
N VAL A 142 -13.57 8.34 7.24
CA VAL A 142 -12.18 8.59 6.88
C VAL A 142 -11.43 9.35 7.95
N LEU A 143 -10.22 8.87 8.24
CA LEU A 143 -9.23 9.54 9.08
C LEU A 143 -8.07 9.94 8.19
N ILE A 144 -7.74 11.23 8.17
CA ILE A 144 -6.69 11.81 7.32
C ILE A 144 -5.59 12.34 8.23
N ILE A 145 -4.35 11.92 7.98
CA ILE A 145 -3.18 12.43 8.71
C ILE A 145 -2.27 13.15 7.72
N ARG A 146 -1.92 14.39 8.03
CA ARG A 146 -1.08 15.28 7.22
C ARG A 146 0.17 15.70 7.99
N ASN A 147 1.12 16.30 7.26
CA ASN A 147 2.34 16.86 7.82
C ASN A 147 3.20 15.82 8.55
N GLY A 148 3.34 14.63 7.94
CA GLY A 148 4.09 13.50 8.45
C GLY A 148 3.20 12.41 9.04
N PHE A 149 2.93 11.38 8.23
CA PHE A 149 2.23 10.16 8.64
C PHE A 149 3.25 9.11 9.09
N ASN A 150 3.02 8.50 10.24
CA ASN A 150 3.71 7.30 10.69
C ASN A 150 2.68 6.30 11.20
N GLY A 151 2.75 5.06 10.70
CA GLY A 151 1.89 3.95 11.10
C GLY A 151 2.72 2.77 11.57
N ASP A 152 2.35 2.18 12.70
CA ASP A 152 2.94 0.92 13.18
C ASP A 152 1.85 -0.12 13.36
N HIS A 153 1.92 -1.15 12.53
CA HIS A 153 1.07 -2.33 12.59
C HIS A 153 1.94 -3.58 12.78
N LYS A 154 1.34 -4.67 13.25
CA LYS A 154 2.08 -5.94 13.47
C LYS A 154 2.85 -6.45 12.24
N GLN A 155 2.34 -6.19 11.02
CA GLN A 155 2.94 -6.66 9.75
C GLN A 155 3.79 -5.61 9.05
N VAL A 156 3.43 -4.32 9.15
CA VAL A 156 4.02 -3.25 8.34
C VAL A 156 4.21 -1.99 9.18
N GLN A 157 5.36 -1.35 9.03
CA GLN A 157 5.59 0.03 9.48
C GLN A 157 5.57 0.97 8.28
N LEU A 158 4.92 2.10 8.41
CA LEU A 158 4.66 3.04 7.33
C LEU A 158 5.13 4.44 7.70
N ALA A 159 5.74 5.13 6.74
CA ALA A 159 5.99 6.56 6.80
C ALA A 159 5.61 7.20 5.47
N ALA A 160 4.99 8.39 5.49
CA ALA A 160 4.61 9.15 4.31
C ALA A 160 4.40 10.64 4.65
N LYS A 161 4.21 11.49 3.64
CA LYS A 161 3.78 12.87 3.86
C LYS A 161 2.33 12.95 4.34
N GLU A 162 1.46 12.16 3.73
CA GLU A 162 0.04 12.08 4.05
C GLU A 162 -0.44 10.63 4.00
N GLY A 163 -1.37 10.30 4.90
CA GLY A 163 -2.09 9.04 4.93
C GLY A 163 -3.60 9.25 5.09
N ARG A 164 -4.40 8.51 4.34
CA ARG A 164 -5.84 8.46 4.46
C ARG A 164 -6.25 7.04 4.85
N PHE A 165 -6.87 6.91 6.00
CA PHE A 165 -7.40 5.63 6.48
C PHE A 165 -8.92 5.58 6.30
N LEU A 166 -9.39 4.78 5.36
CA LEU A 166 -10.80 4.46 5.16
C LEU A 166 -11.17 3.36 6.17
N THR A 167 -11.81 3.75 7.25
CA THR A 167 -11.96 2.91 8.45
C THR A 167 -12.91 1.74 8.23
N ARG A 168 -13.93 1.90 7.37
CA ARG A 168 -14.91 0.87 7.05
C ARG A 168 -14.31 -0.26 6.21
N THR A 169 -13.54 0.07 5.20
CA THR A 169 -12.88 -0.90 4.31
C THR A 169 -11.50 -1.32 4.80
N ARG A 170 -11.01 -0.72 5.90
CA ARG A 170 -9.68 -0.95 6.45
C ARG A 170 -8.57 -0.80 5.39
N ARG A 171 -8.70 0.27 4.61
CA ARG A 171 -7.76 0.64 3.55
C ARG A 171 -6.97 1.88 3.96
N VAL A 172 -5.68 1.85 3.73
CA VAL A 172 -4.78 2.99 3.93
C VAL A 172 -4.21 3.42 2.58
N ASP A 173 -4.46 4.66 2.18
CA ASP A 173 -3.87 5.29 1.01
C ASP A 173 -2.78 6.25 1.46
N LEU A 174 -1.55 6.06 0.99
CA LEU A 174 -0.39 6.87 1.33
C LEU A 174 0.07 7.66 0.11
N THR A 175 0.51 8.90 0.35
CA THR A 175 1.08 9.76 -0.67
C THR A 175 2.30 10.52 -0.16
N GLY A 176 3.29 10.66 -1.04
CA GLY A 176 4.51 11.45 -0.86
C GLY A 176 5.57 10.80 0.01
N GLN A 177 6.74 10.56 -0.57
CA GLN A 177 7.96 10.06 0.12
C GLN A 177 7.71 8.83 1.00
N ILE A 178 7.02 7.86 0.43
CA ILE A 178 6.60 6.67 1.17
C ILE A 178 7.79 5.77 1.46
N VAL A 179 7.85 5.29 2.72
CA VAL A 179 8.68 4.17 3.14
C VAL A 179 7.76 3.19 3.88
N ALA A 180 7.58 1.99 3.31
CA ALA A 180 6.85 0.91 3.94
C ALA A 180 7.84 -0.22 4.27
N GLN A 181 7.99 -0.52 5.56
CA GLN A 181 8.81 -1.62 6.05
C GLN A 181 7.91 -2.79 6.39
N VAL A 182 7.91 -3.81 5.54
CA VAL A 182 7.25 -5.09 5.79
C VAL A 182 8.14 -5.92 6.72
N LYS A 183 7.55 -6.48 7.78
CA LYS A 183 8.30 -7.25 8.78
C LYS A 183 8.54 -8.68 8.32
N GLU A 184 7.52 -9.29 7.69
CA GLU A 184 7.61 -10.62 7.10
C GLU A 184 6.76 -10.70 5.81
N PRO A 185 7.37 -11.03 4.66
CA PRO A 185 8.83 -11.15 4.44
C PRO A 185 9.55 -9.81 4.66
N SER A 186 10.87 -9.86 4.97
CA SER A 186 11.63 -8.64 5.25
C SER A 186 11.86 -7.81 3.98
N LEU A 187 10.94 -6.86 3.71
CA LEU A 187 10.97 -5.98 2.54
C LEU A 187 10.88 -4.52 2.96
N GLN A 188 11.50 -3.66 2.18
CA GLN A 188 11.27 -2.22 2.25
C GLN A 188 10.80 -1.71 0.89
N MET A 189 9.67 -1.02 0.88
CA MET A 189 9.10 -0.40 -0.32
C MET A 189 9.30 1.12 -0.25
N ARG A 190 9.67 1.75 -1.37
CA ARG A 190 9.80 3.20 -1.51
C ARG A 190 9.11 3.67 -2.76
N GLY A 191 8.31 4.73 -2.66
CA GLY A 191 7.58 5.31 -3.77
C GLY A 191 6.80 6.56 -3.39
N GLU A 192 5.95 7.03 -4.29
CA GLU A 192 5.14 8.25 -4.10
C GLU A 192 3.67 7.96 -3.86
N ARG A 193 3.20 6.74 -4.15
CA ARG A 193 1.83 6.29 -3.86
C ARG A 193 1.82 4.82 -3.46
N LEU A 194 1.08 4.50 -2.41
CA LEU A 194 0.91 3.14 -1.93
C LEU A 194 -0.48 2.98 -1.31
N THR A 195 -1.18 1.92 -1.67
CA THR A 195 -2.43 1.51 -1.04
C THR A 195 -2.19 0.22 -0.26
N TRP A 196 -2.57 0.20 1.01
CA TRP A 196 -2.56 -1.00 1.83
C TRP A 196 -3.98 -1.47 2.15
N LEU A 197 -4.32 -2.66 1.69
CA LEU A 197 -5.56 -3.37 1.96
C LEU A 197 -5.32 -4.30 3.16
N ILE A 198 -5.64 -3.83 4.37
CA ILE A 198 -5.26 -4.51 5.62
C ILE A 198 -5.89 -5.91 5.72
N GLN A 199 -7.18 -6.03 5.37
CA GLN A 199 -7.90 -7.31 5.44
C GLN A 199 -7.39 -8.32 4.42
N ASP A 200 -7.07 -7.85 3.21
CA ASP A 200 -6.55 -8.68 2.13
C ASP A 200 -5.05 -8.98 2.29
N GLN A 201 -4.38 -8.28 3.23
CA GLN A 201 -2.95 -8.33 3.45
C GLN A 201 -2.14 -8.01 2.18
N LYS A 202 -2.59 -7.00 1.41
CA LYS A 202 -1.97 -6.58 0.15
C LYS A 202 -1.52 -5.13 0.17
N LEU A 203 -0.33 -4.89 -0.39
CA LEU A 203 0.23 -3.56 -0.64
C LEU A 203 0.34 -3.35 -2.14
N ASN A 204 -0.30 -2.30 -2.66
CA ASN A 204 -0.37 -2.02 -4.10
C ASN A 204 0.21 -0.65 -4.41
N SER A 205 0.97 -0.54 -5.50
CA SER A 205 1.37 0.73 -6.08
C SER A 205 0.98 0.79 -7.56
N ASP A 206 0.36 1.90 -7.95
CA ASP A 206 0.04 2.25 -9.34
C ASP A 206 1.03 3.29 -9.91
N ARG A 207 2.15 3.50 -9.21
CA ARG A 207 3.23 4.43 -9.56
C ARG A 207 4.59 3.75 -9.39
N PRO A 208 5.64 4.28 -9.99
CA PRO A 208 6.98 3.74 -9.86
C PRO A 208 7.34 3.46 -8.41
N ILE A 209 7.81 2.24 -8.18
CA ILE A 209 8.10 1.70 -6.85
C ILE A 209 9.45 0.97 -6.86
N GLN A 210 10.18 1.06 -5.77
CA GLN A 210 11.34 0.24 -5.48
C GLN A 210 11.04 -0.66 -4.28
N ILE A 211 11.42 -1.92 -4.37
CA ILE A 211 11.23 -2.93 -3.33
C ILE A 211 12.58 -3.60 -3.07
N ASP A 212 13.12 -3.42 -1.88
CA ASP A 212 14.37 -4.03 -1.43
C ASP A 212 14.07 -5.21 -0.50
N ARG A 213 14.65 -6.38 -0.78
CA ARG A 213 14.65 -7.52 0.13
C ARG A 213 15.87 -7.48 1.02
N TYR A 214 15.66 -7.77 2.30
CA TYR A 214 16.71 -7.79 3.30
C TYR A 214 16.92 -9.19 3.87
N GLU A 215 18.17 -9.59 3.98
CA GLU A 215 18.62 -10.70 4.81
C GLU A 215 19.78 -10.20 5.69
N ASN A 216 19.74 -10.51 6.97
CA ASN A 216 20.76 -10.08 7.94
C ASN A 216 21.05 -8.55 7.88
N LYS A 217 20.00 -7.73 7.71
CA LYS A 217 20.08 -6.26 7.58
C LYS A 217 20.78 -5.75 6.31
N GLN A 218 21.10 -6.63 5.38
CA GLN A 218 21.71 -6.25 4.09
C GLN A 218 20.68 -6.43 2.96
N ILE A 219 20.73 -5.53 1.97
CA ILE A 219 19.91 -5.67 0.78
C ILE A 219 20.53 -6.77 -0.09
N THR A 220 19.81 -7.87 -0.25
CA THR A 220 20.21 -8.99 -1.12
C THR A 220 19.71 -8.81 -2.54
N ASP A 221 18.47 -8.31 -2.69
CA ASP A 221 17.84 -8.16 -3.99
C ASP A 221 17.02 -6.87 -4.06
N ARG A 222 16.83 -6.38 -5.27
CA ARG A 222 16.07 -5.16 -5.52
C ARG A 222 15.13 -5.34 -6.69
N GLY A 223 13.85 -5.15 -6.43
CA GLY A 223 12.81 -5.03 -7.45
C GLY A 223 12.45 -3.59 -7.74
N SER A 224 12.07 -3.28 -8.97
CA SER A 224 11.45 -2.02 -9.36
C SER A 224 10.49 -2.22 -10.51
N ALA A 225 9.45 -1.42 -10.59
CA ALA A 225 8.46 -1.42 -11.67
C ALA A 225 7.61 -0.13 -11.61
N ASP A 226 6.81 0.10 -12.65
CA ASP A 226 5.84 1.20 -12.63
C ASP A 226 4.61 0.87 -11.80
N GLN A 227 4.31 -0.44 -11.64
CA GLN A 227 3.21 -0.95 -10.82
C GLN A 227 3.65 -2.17 -10.02
N SER A 228 3.10 -2.34 -8.82
CA SER A 228 3.38 -3.53 -8.00
C SER A 228 2.21 -3.94 -7.14
N GLU A 229 2.16 -5.24 -6.85
CA GLU A 229 1.35 -5.83 -5.78
C GLU A 229 2.27 -6.68 -4.90
N VAL A 230 2.20 -6.49 -3.59
CA VAL A 230 2.85 -7.36 -2.60
C VAL A 230 1.75 -8.07 -1.81
N ASP A 231 1.62 -9.36 -2.00
CA ASP A 231 0.76 -10.23 -1.21
C ASP A 231 1.56 -10.73 0.01
N LEU A 232 1.22 -10.20 1.20
CA LEU A 232 1.92 -10.52 2.44
C LEU A 232 1.63 -11.95 2.91
N LYS A 233 0.45 -12.48 2.59
CA LYS A 233 0.03 -13.84 2.96
C LYS A 233 0.73 -14.88 2.09
N ALA A 234 0.73 -14.67 0.78
CA ALA A 234 1.41 -15.54 -0.17
C ALA A 234 2.92 -15.32 -0.24
N LYS A 235 3.41 -14.17 0.31
CA LYS A 235 4.81 -13.71 0.24
C LYS A 235 5.31 -13.55 -1.20
N ILE A 236 4.42 -13.07 -2.08
CA ILE A 236 4.69 -12.85 -3.50
C ILE A 236 4.69 -11.36 -3.79
N VAL A 237 5.74 -10.91 -4.49
CA VAL A 237 5.85 -9.59 -5.11
C VAL A 237 5.59 -9.73 -6.59
N THR A 238 4.54 -9.11 -7.11
CA THR A 238 4.27 -8.99 -8.53
C THR A 238 4.65 -7.61 -9.01
N LEU A 239 5.53 -7.54 -10.00
CA LEU A 239 6.02 -6.32 -10.65
C LEU A 239 5.46 -6.27 -12.05
N ARG A 240 4.90 -5.13 -12.47
CA ARG A 240 4.32 -4.93 -13.80
C ARG A 240 4.76 -3.61 -14.41
N GLN A 241 4.94 -3.62 -15.73
CA GLN A 241 5.41 -2.49 -16.53
C GLN A 241 6.82 -2.04 -16.13
N ASN A 242 7.75 -2.20 -17.07
CA ASN A 242 9.18 -1.92 -16.84
C ASN A 242 9.76 -2.65 -15.61
N ALA A 243 9.26 -3.88 -15.38
CA ALA A 243 9.66 -4.67 -14.22
C ALA A 243 11.13 -5.07 -14.31
N ARG A 244 11.86 -4.89 -13.22
CA ARG A 244 13.28 -5.22 -13.08
C ARG A 244 13.54 -5.84 -11.72
N ILE A 245 14.34 -6.89 -11.70
CA ILE A 245 14.86 -7.48 -10.45
C ILE A 245 16.36 -7.63 -10.59
N ALA A 246 17.10 -7.09 -9.63
CA ALA A 246 18.55 -7.21 -9.52
C ALA A 246 18.89 -8.13 -8.34
N LEU A 247 19.52 -9.26 -8.63
CA LEU A 247 20.05 -10.23 -7.68
C LEU A 247 21.53 -9.91 -7.44
N LYS A 248 21.84 -9.33 -6.28
CA LYS A 248 23.21 -8.82 -6.04
C LYS A 248 24.24 -9.92 -5.91
N GLN A 249 23.88 -11.04 -5.28
CA GLN A 249 24.80 -12.14 -5.04
C GLN A 249 25.31 -12.78 -6.35
N SER A 250 24.47 -12.91 -7.36
CA SER A 250 24.82 -13.50 -8.65
C SER A 250 25.19 -12.48 -9.73
N ASN A 251 25.19 -11.18 -9.43
CA ASN A 251 25.35 -10.09 -10.41
C ASN A 251 24.39 -10.23 -11.61
N THR A 252 23.17 -10.66 -11.34
CA THR A 252 22.16 -10.95 -12.36
C THR A 252 21.03 -9.94 -12.31
N GLN A 253 20.64 -9.43 -13.46
CA GLN A 253 19.49 -8.55 -13.64
C GLN A 253 18.48 -9.23 -14.56
N ILE A 254 17.22 -9.23 -14.12
CA ILE A 254 16.09 -9.79 -14.89
C ILE A 254 15.15 -8.63 -15.20
N ASN A 255 14.82 -8.46 -16.47
CA ASN A 255 13.92 -7.44 -16.97
C ASN A 255 12.76 -8.08 -17.71
N GLY A 256 11.57 -7.54 -17.57
CA GLY A 256 10.37 -8.02 -18.27
C GLY A 256 9.21 -7.04 -18.09
N ASN A 257 8.07 -7.37 -18.66
CA ASN A 257 6.87 -6.57 -18.46
C ASN A 257 6.06 -7.03 -17.24
N ALA A 258 6.13 -8.33 -16.91
CA ALA A 258 5.51 -8.91 -15.72
C ALA A 258 6.45 -9.94 -15.08
N LEU A 259 6.80 -9.72 -13.81
CA LEU A 259 7.64 -10.60 -13.01
C LEU A 259 6.93 -10.93 -11.71
N ALA A 260 6.86 -12.21 -11.36
CA ALA A 260 6.42 -12.67 -10.05
C ALA A 260 7.62 -13.19 -9.24
N TRP A 261 7.80 -12.61 -8.05
CA TRP A 261 8.89 -12.93 -7.16
C TRP A 261 8.34 -13.51 -5.85
N ASN A 262 8.46 -14.82 -5.69
CA ASN A 262 8.11 -15.50 -4.45
C ASN A 262 9.30 -15.40 -3.50
N ILE A 263 9.12 -14.64 -2.42
CA ILE A 263 10.19 -14.32 -1.47
C ILE A 263 10.53 -15.52 -0.59
N ASP A 264 9.51 -16.29 -0.21
CA ASP A 264 9.65 -17.45 0.68
C ASP A 264 10.29 -18.64 -0.03
N GLN A 265 9.82 -18.94 -1.22
CA GLN A 265 10.37 -20.02 -2.07
C GLN A 265 11.64 -19.60 -2.79
N LYS A 266 11.99 -18.31 -2.77
CA LYS A 266 13.13 -17.72 -3.47
C LYS A 266 13.12 -18.04 -4.98
N THR A 267 11.95 -17.92 -5.60
CA THR A 267 11.75 -18.16 -7.02
C THR A 267 11.30 -16.89 -7.72
N LEU A 268 11.71 -16.78 -8.98
CA LEU A 268 11.24 -15.77 -9.92
C LEU A 268 10.56 -16.47 -11.09
N SER A 269 9.43 -15.96 -11.53
CA SER A 269 8.75 -16.45 -12.71
C SER A 269 8.28 -15.32 -13.61
N ALA A 270 8.32 -15.57 -14.92
CA ALA A 270 7.81 -14.69 -15.95
C ALA A 270 7.04 -15.50 -16.98
N SER A 271 5.78 -15.15 -17.22
CA SER A 271 4.93 -15.72 -18.28
C SER A 271 4.93 -14.88 -19.57
N GLU A 272 5.66 -13.76 -19.56
CA GLU A 272 5.85 -12.83 -20.67
C GLU A 272 7.34 -12.74 -21.02
N PRO A 273 7.70 -12.17 -22.19
CA PRO A 273 9.09 -12.08 -22.62
C PRO A 273 9.99 -11.41 -21.57
N ILE A 274 11.15 -12.04 -21.37
CA ILE A 274 12.16 -11.62 -20.40
C ILE A 274 13.54 -11.51 -21.00
N THR A 275 14.36 -10.71 -20.36
CA THR A 275 15.80 -10.60 -20.60
C THR A 275 16.53 -10.80 -19.28
N ILE A 276 17.46 -11.74 -19.24
CA ILE A 276 18.38 -11.97 -18.11
C ILE A 276 19.77 -11.52 -18.52
N VAL A 277 20.38 -10.67 -17.74
CA VAL A 277 21.74 -10.16 -17.94
C VAL A 277 22.58 -10.55 -16.73
N ASN A 278 23.63 -11.33 -16.95
CA ASN A 278 24.66 -11.58 -15.95
C ASN A 278 25.94 -10.80 -16.32
N SER A 279 26.22 -9.73 -15.59
CA SER A 279 27.33 -8.85 -15.91
C SER A 279 28.71 -9.48 -15.60
N ALA A 280 28.80 -10.36 -14.62
CA ALA A 280 30.04 -11.03 -14.26
C ALA A 280 30.48 -12.04 -15.36
N GLN A 281 29.52 -12.72 -15.96
CA GLN A 281 29.76 -13.68 -17.04
C GLN A 281 29.72 -13.02 -18.43
N GLN A 282 29.24 -11.78 -18.52
CA GLN A 282 29.01 -11.06 -19.78
C GLN A 282 28.08 -11.83 -20.72
N VAL A 283 26.98 -12.34 -20.17
CA VAL A 283 25.96 -13.14 -20.88
C VAL A 283 24.62 -12.46 -20.79
N THR A 284 23.95 -12.38 -21.93
CA THR A 284 22.55 -11.94 -22.03
C THR A 284 21.71 -13.07 -22.62
N LEU A 285 20.62 -13.45 -21.93
CA LEU A 285 19.61 -14.39 -22.41
C LEU A 285 18.26 -13.70 -22.56
N THR A 286 17.56 -14.01 -23.63
CA THR A 286 16.15 -13.61 -23.84
C THR A 286 15.29 -14.84 -24.05
N ALA A 287 14.05 -14.82 -23.59
CA ALA A 287 13.10 -15.92 -23.78
C ALA A 287 11.66 -15.38 -23.72
N ASN A 288 10.69 -16.17 -24.19
CA ASN A 288 9.27 -15.82 -24.05
C ASN A 288 8.77 -16.03 -22.62
N GLN A 289 9.34 -16.99 -21.90
CA GLN A 289 8.98 -17.36 -20.53
C GLN A 289 10.22 -17.82 -19.77
N GLY A 290 10.19 -17.72 -18.45
CA GLY A 290 11.28 -18.25 -17.64
C GLY A 290 10.91 -18.39 -16.16
N GLU A 291 11.65 -19.26 -15.51
CA GLU A 291 11.64 -19.45 -14.06
C GLU A 291 13.09 -19.48 -13.56
N MET A 292 13.33 -18.91 -12.38
CA MET A 292 14.65 -18.93 -11.75
C MET A 292 14.54 -19.32 -10.30
N GLN A 293 15.34 -20.30 -9.90
CA GLN A 293 15.58 -20.68 -8.50
C GLN A 293 16.77 -19.84 -8.00
N ILE A 294 16.50 -18.84 -7.15
CA ILE A 294 17.50 -17.82 -6.77
C ILE A 294 18.67 -18.44 -5.99
N ASP A 295 18.36 -19.26 -4.97
CA ASP A 295 19.40 -19.88 -4.12
C ASP A 295 20.26 -20.90 -4.87
N GLN A 296 19.62 -21.65 -5.78
CA GLN A 296 20.31 -22.62 -6.62
C GLN A 296 21.05 -21.96 -7.77
N GLN A 297 20.74 -20.70 -8.06
CA GLN A 297 21.25 -19.94 -9.20
C GLN A 297 21.00 -20.68 -10.52
N VAL A 298 19.81 -21.23 -10.70
CA VAL A 298 19.40 -21.96 -11.90
C VAL A 298 18.23 -21.23 -12.57
N ALA A 299 18.38 -20.94 -13.86
CA ALA A 299 17.33 -20.37 -14.70
C ALA A 299 16.88 -21.37 -15.74
N ASP A 300 15.57 -21.65 -15.80
CA ASP A 300 14.88 -22.42 -16.83
C ASP A 300 14.15 -21.47 -17.76
N LEU A 301 14.55 -21.43 -19.03
CA LEU A 301 14.03 -20.53 -20.04
C LEU A 301 13.35 -21.31 -21.17
N SER A 302 12.22 -20.82 -21.66
CA SER A 302 11.49 -21.47 -22.74
C SER A 302 10.87 -20.50 -23.73
N GLY A 303 10.75 -20.98 -24.97
CA GLY A 303 10.17 -20.26 -26.10
C GLY A 303 11.14 -19.24 -26.70
N ASN A 304 11.65 -19.56 -27.89
CA ASN A 304 12.54 -18.71 -28.69
C ASN A 304 13.72 -18.15 -27.87
N VAL A 305 14.39 -19.05 -27.14
CA VAL A 305 15.53 -18.65 -26.29
C VAL A 305 16.68 -18.21 -27.15
N ARG A 306 17.25 -17.06 -26.85
CA ARG A 306 18.46 -16.53 -27.51
C ARG A 306 19.47 -16.12 -26.45
N GLY A 307 20.70 -16.50 -26.66
CA GLY A 307 21.83 -16.16 -25.79
C GLY A 307 22.92 -15.42 -26.57
N VAL A 308 23.55 -14.44 -25.93
CA VAL A 308 24.71 -13.73 -26.41
C VAL A 308 25.78 -13.74 -25.32
N GLY A 309 26.95 -14.25 -25.65
CA GLY A 309 28.15 -14.17 -24.82
C GLY A 309 29.16 -13.20 -25.45
N GLU A 310 29.48 -12.12 -24.74
CA GLU A 310 30.34 -11.05 -25.29
C GLU A 310 31.81 -11.43 -25.33
N LYS A 311 32.27 -12.25 -24.38
CA LYS A 311 33.71 -12.63 -24.26
C LYS A 311 34.26 -13.31 -25.53
N ASN A 312 33.48 -14.19 -26.13
CA ASN A 312 33.88 -14.98 -27.29
C ASN A 312 33.00 -14.69 -28.50
N GLN A 313 32.18 -13.64 -28.42
CA GLN A 313 31.22 -13.26 -29.44
C GLN A 313 30.32 -14.44 -29.84
N SER A 314 29.84 -15.18 -28.84
CA SER A 314 29.00 -16.36 -29.08
C SER A 314 27.52 -16.00 -29.15
N ARG A 315 26.79 -16.80 -29.89
CA ARG A 315 25.32 -16.76 -30.00
C ARG A 315 24.73 -18.14 -29.85
N LEU A 316 23.70 -18.25 -29.05
CA LEU A 316 22.92 -19.47 -28.87
C LEU A 316 21.47 -19.20 -29.26
N SER A 317 20.84 -20.13 -29.96
CA SER A 317 19.38 -20.19 -30.07
C SER A 317 18.90 -21.59 -29.72
N ALA A 318 17.73 -21.71 -29.06
CA ALA A 318 17.13 -22.98 -28.70
C ALA A 318 15.65 -22.78 -28.34
N ASP A 319 14.90 -23.87 -28.25
CA ASP A 319 13.52 -23.83 -27.75
C ASP A 319 13.48 -23.71 -26.24
N ARG A 320 14.45 -24.35 -25.53
CA ARG A 320 14.63 -24.31 -24.08
C ARG A 320 16.09 -24.23 -23.70
N VAL A 321 16.39 -23.49 -22.65
CA VAL A 321 17.73 -23.42 -22.04
C VAL A 321 17.62 -23.48 -20.52
N LYS A 322 18.35 -24.40 -19.93
CA LYS A 322 18.61 -24.44 -18.51
C LYS A 322 20.01 -23.87 -18.25
N TRP A 323 20.10 -22.82 -17.46
CA TRP A 323 21.35 -22.13 -17.15
C TRP A 323 21.69 -22.24 -15.68
N PHE A 324 22.85 -22.84 -15.40
CA PHE A 324 23.44 -22.99 -14.06
C PHE A 324 24.45 -21.87 -13.85
N LEU A 325 24.01 -20.76 -13.29
CA LEU A 325 24.84 -19.55 -13.18
C LEU A 325 26.08 -19.78 -12.31
N ALA A 326 25.97 -20.53 -11.22
CA ALA A 326 27.06 -20.80 -10.31
C ALA A 326 28.23 -21.57 -10.96
N THR A 327 27.92 -22.57 -11.80
CA THR A 327 28.90 -23.40 -12.51
C THR A 327 29.19 -22.92 -13.92
N GLN A 328 28.50 -21.87 -14.37
CA GLN A 328 28.57 -21.32 -15.73
C GLN A 328 28.22 -22.34 -16.82
N GLN A 329 27.42 -23.35 -16.49
CA GLN A 329 26.98 -24.41 -17.41
C GLN A 329 25.61 -24.08 -18.00
N PHE A 330 25.35 -24.59 -19.20
CA PHE A 330 24.04 -24.56 -19.81
C PHE A 330 23.69 -25.89 -20.48
N GLU A 331 22.41 -26.16 -20.54
CA GLU A 331 21.79 -27.24 -21.30
C GLU A 331 20.74 -26.62 -22.23
N ALA A 332 20.83 -26.86 -23.52
CA ALA A 332 19.91 -26.34 -24.52
C ALA A 332 19.21 -27.50 -25.26
N ASN A 333 17.92 -27.35 -25.47
CA ASN A 333 17.08 -28.39 -26.08
C ASN A 333 16.15 -27.78 -27.14
N GLY A 334 15.97 -28.50 -28.24
CA GLY A 334 15.10 -28.14 -29.36
C GLY A 334 15.71 -27.07 -30.27
N ASN A 335 15.89 -27.39 -31.53
CA ASN A 335 16.38 -26.47 -32.57
C ASN A 335 17.62 -25.68 -32.18
N VAL A 336 18.57 -26.37 -31.55
CA VAL A 336 19.76 -25.70 -30.99
C VAL A 336 20.72 -25.30 -32.12
N SER A 337 21.13 -24.03 -32.11
CA SER A 337 22.22 -23.50 -32.94
C SER A 337 23.16 -22.69 -32.03
N TYR A 338 24.43 -23.01 -32.08
CA TYR A 338 25.49 -22.27 -31.38
C TYR A 338 26.51 -21.79 -32.40
N GLN A 339 26.88 -20.54 -32.34
CA GLN A 339 27.90 -19.92 -33.17
C GLN A 339 28.88 -19.14 -32.27
N GLN A 340 30.14 -19.19 -32.66
CA GLN A 340 31.20 -18.44 -31.97
C GLN A 340 32.14 -17.83 -33.01
N ASN A 341 32.61 -16.62 -32.77
CA ASN A 341 33.51 -15.95 -33.71
C ASN A 341 35.01 -16.04 -33.29
N ASN A 342 35.26 -16.38 -32.03
CA ASN A 342 36.63 -16.46 -31.54
C ASN A 342 36.88 -17.69 -30.63
N PRO A 343 37.48 -18.78 -31.16
CA PRO A 343 37.72 -19.10 -32.56
C PRO A 343 36.37 -19.32 -33.33
N PRO A 344 36.38 -19.11 -34.65
CA PRO A 344 35.15 -19.20 -35.43
C PRO A 344 34.72 -20.66 -35.64
N PHE A 345 33.52 -21.01 -35.17
CA PHE A 345 32.83 -22.26 -35.50
C PHE A 345 31.32 -22.12 -35.30
N SER A 346 30.57 -22.97 -35.95
CA SER A 346 29.14 -23.12 -35.66
C SER A 346 28.76 -24.59 -35.60
N ILE A 347 27.77 -24.88 -34.74
CA ILE A 347 27.26 -26.23 -34.55
C ILE A 347 25.76 -26.15 -34.30
N ALA A 348 25.02 -27.11 -34.91
CA ALA A 348 23.58 -27.21 -34.74
C ALA A 348 23.16 -28.66 -34.49
N GLY A 349 22.07 -28.84 -33.72
CA GLY A 349 21.50 -30.16 -33.43
C GLY A 349 20.33 -30.08 -32.46
N PRO A 350 19.72 -31.18 -32.08
CA PRO A 350 18.57 -31.20 -31.20
C PRO A 350 18.88 -30.86 -29.75
N GLN A 351 20.10 -31.10 -29.28
CA GLN A 351 20.52 -30.82 -27.90
C GLN A 351 21.97 -30.32 -27.85
N ALA A 352 22.25 -29.40 -26.96
CA ALA A 352 23.60 -28.98 -26.65
C ALA A 352 23.79 -28.78 -25.14
N SER A 353 25.00 -29.00 -24.69
CA SER A 353 25.45 -28.60 -23.35
C SER A 353 26.79 -27.89 -23.46
N GLY A 354 27.08 -27.01 -22.55
CA GLY A 354 28.32 -26.28 -22.59
C GLY A 354 28.68 -25.64 -21.26
N LYS A 355 29.94 -25.17 -21.19
CA LYS A 355 30.48 -24.46 -20.05
C LYS A 355 31.14 -23.17 -20.54
N LEU A 356 30.65 -22.05 -20.07
CA LEU A 356 31.00 -20.72 -20.60
C LEU A 356 32.46 -20.32 -20.28
N ASP A 357 32.97 -20.68 -19.09
CA ASP A 357 34.34 -20.35 -18.66
C ASP A 357 35.42 -21.09 -19.48
N THR A 358 35.15 -22.36 -19.82
CA THR A 358 36.07 -23.18 -20.63
C THR A 358 35.80 -23.09 -22.13
N GLN A 359 34.73 -22.41 -22.53
CA GLN A 359 34.28 -22.28 -23.93
C GLN A 359 34.02 -23.65 -24.60
N GLN A 360 33.69 -24.67 -23.82
CA GLN A 360 33.39 -25.99 -24.32
C GLN A 360 31.88 -26.09 -24.60
N VAL A 361 31.55 -26.56 -25.81
CA VAL A 361 30.18 -26.85 -26.22
C VAL A 361 30.15 -28.23 -26.86
N ALA A 362 29.29 -29.09 -26.35
CA ALA A 362 29.01 -30.41 -26.93
C ALA A 362 27.57 -30.40 -27.48
N VAL A 363 27.40 -30.92 -28.69
CA VAL A 363 26.08 -31.08 -29.30
C VAL A 363 25.83 -32.57 -29.57
N ASN A 364 24.64 -33.05 -29.19
CA ASN A 364 24.25 -34.46 -29.29
C ASN A 364 23.06 -34.60 -30.25
N GLY A 365 22.99 -35.76 -30.94
CA GLY A 365 21.89 -36.09 -31.85
C GLY A 365 20.55 -36.39 -31.18
N GLY A 366 20.48 -36.31 -29.82
CA GLY A 366 19.27 -36.68 -29.08
C GLY A 366 19.01 -38.18 -29.03
N GLN A 367 17.94 -38.58 -28.32
CA GLN A 367 17.58 -40.00 -28.18
C GLN A 367 17.15 -40.69 -29.50
N GLU A 368 16.72 -39.93 -30.50
CA GLU A 368 16.23 -40.44 -31.81
C GLU A 368 17.26 -40.32 -32.92
N GLY A 369 18.56 -40.09 -32.62
CA GLY A 369 19.61 -40.05 -33.64
C GLY A 369 19.53 -38.81 -34.56
N GLY A 370 19.09 -37.68 -34.05
CA GLY A 370 19.00 -36.44 -34.81
C GLY A 370 20.35 -36.00 -35.42
N ARG A 371 20.27 -35.28 -36.53
CA ARG A 371 21.45 -34.82 -37.27
C ARG A 371 22.19 -33.74 -36.47
N VAL A 372 23.50 -33.88 -36.38
CA VAL A 372 24.41 -32.84 -35.86
C VAL A 372 25.19 -32.27 -37.06
N GLU A 373 25.16 -30.96 -37.22
CA GLU A 373 25.89 -30.23 -38.24
C GLU A 373 27.01 -29.39 -37.57
N LEU A 374 28.23 -29.58 -38.01
CA LEU A 374 29.41 -28.81 -37.56
C LEU A 374 30.02 -28.08 -38.77
N GLN A 375 30.16 -26.76 -38.65
CA GLN A 375 30.88 -25.95 -39.62
C GLN A 375 32.05 -25.26 -38.96
N ILE A 376 33.26 -25.52 -39.42
CA ILE A 376 34.49 -24.90 -38.99
C ILE A 376 34.98 -23.97 -40.10
N THR A 377 35.20 -22.70 -39.82
CA THR A 377 35.82 -21.78 -40.78
C THR A 377 37.30 -21.74 -40.49
N PRO A 378 38.15 -22.27 -41.39
CA PRO A 378 39.61 -22.20 -41.16
C PRO A 378 40.06 -20.75 -41.10
N GLN A 379 40.83 -20.42 -40.09
CA GLN A 379 41.59 -19.15 -40.11
C GLN A 379 42.60 -19.28 -41.24
N GLY A 380 42.50 -18.43 -42.25
CA GLY A 380 43.46 -18.40 -43.35
C GLY A 380 44.87 -18.26 -42.80
N LEU A 381 45.72 -19.20 -43.15
CA LEU A 381 47.16 -19.05 -42.98
C LEU A 381 47.57 -17.76 -43.71
N GLY A 382 47.77 -16.67 -42.97
CA GLY A 382 48.31 -15.42 -43.52
C GLY A 382 49.65 -15.74 -44.17
N ARG A 383 49.72 -15.48 -45.46
CA ARG A 383 51.00 -15.43 -46.18
C ARG A 383 51.73 -14.16 -45.78
#